data_ab626155d2089a913b15d7f72960cc5d
#
_entry.id   ab626155d2089a913b15d7f72960cc5d
#
_cell.length_a   1.000
_cell.length_b   1.000
_cell.length_c   1.000
_cell.angle_alpha   90.00
_cell.angle_beta   90.00
_cell.angle_gamma   90.00
#
_symmetry.space_group_name_H-M   'P 1'
#
loop_
_entity.id
_entity.type
_entity.pdbx_description
1 polymer ?
#
loop_
_entity_poly.entity_id
_entity_poly.type
_entity_poly.pdbx_seq_one_letter_code
_entity_poly.pdbx_strand_id
1 'polypeptide(L)'
;MAKSIRKRVITVQYISLFVSIILFASSCAVQKAQRSLLNTPALKGAHVGIAVYNDTKGAWIDQHQSDYYYTPASNTKILATYVGLQFLGDSIPGWKMAENADTLFLFPQGDPSFLHPEFSYQPVVDLIQKTNKQVVIATTQSNDRFESMGDGWAWNDYAEDYQPERSRMPVYGNVVHFYDNGKSLQIKPFHFFKNQDIQYEAVKAKQWSRKKSTNDFFVTTQKNSAKYFQVPFVTNPEKDIQLLNDSLHIAKPIQVLKYSPQLAQRTIKTVPTDSLLKIMMSRSDNFYAEQVVLLGSAQLLGRIDDATFMDSLIKTEFNFLPQPMRWADGSGLSRYNLNTPENYVAILKQMQAKFGESRVKNIFEKGGEGTLSAYYKNFPGTLYAKTGTLGGQIALSGFIYTKRQQKLYFSVLVANHMSKTTSAVRKAVEAYLVEIAKRN
;
A
#
# COMPACT_ATOMS: atom_id res chain seq x y z
N MET A 1 31.95 56.93 -21.48
CA MET A 1 31.94 55.45 -21.48
C MET A 1 32.30 54.89 -20.10
N ALA A 2 33.36 55.29 -19.43
CA ALA A 2 33.77 54.74 -18.11
C ALA A 2 32.76 54.86 -16.96
N LYS A 3 31.97 55.96 -16.83
CA LYS A 3 30.95 56.15 -15.80
C LYS A 3 29.74 55.18 -15.95
N SER A 4 29.39 54.76 -17.16
CA SER A 4 28.29 53.82 -17.44
C SER A 4 28.68 52.39 -17.07
N ILE A 5 29.92 51.99 -17.34
CA ILE A 5 30.47 50.68 -17.01
C ILE A 5 30.57 50.53 -15.49
N ARG A 6 31.03 51.52 -14.78
CA ARG A 6 31.14 51.52 -13.31
C ARG A 6 29.77 51.39 -12.63
N LYS A 7 28.71 52.07 -13.13
CA LYS A 7 27.33 51.88 -12.60
C LYS A 7 26.80 50.47 -12.82
N ARG A 8 27.05 49.88 -14.00
CA ARG A 8 26.61 48.47 -14.29
C ARG A 8 27.31 47.45 -13.40
N VAL A 9 28.63 47.62 -13.17
CA VAL A 9 29.38 46.69 -12.29
C VAL A 9 28.88 46.78 -10.86
N ILE A 10 28.65 47.98 -10.33
CA ILE A 10 28.11 48.20 -8.97
C ILE A 10 26.71 47.59 -8.85
N THR A 11 25.82 47.74 -9.85
CA THR A 11 24.47 47.15 -9.84
C THR A 11 24.53 45.64 -9.86
N VAL A 12 25.41 45.03 -10.64
CA VAL A 12 25.60 43.57 -10.68
C VAL A 12 26.13 43.05 -9.33
N GLN A 13 27.06 43.76 -8.67
CA GLN A 13 27.56 43.38 -7.37
C GLN A 13 26.49 43.47 -6.28
N TYR A 14 25.65 44.50 -6.27
CA TYR A 14 24.51 44.59 -5.32
C TYR A 14 23.44 43.49 -5.57
N ILE A 15 23.15 43.17 -6.84
CA ILE A 15 22.23 42.07 -7.17
C ILE A 15 22.83 40.74 -6.73
N SER A 16 24.11 40.50 -6.99
CA SER A 16 24.81 39.26 -6.54
C SER A 16 24.82 39.15 -5.02
N LEU A 17 25.11 40.24 -4.31
CA LEU A 17 25.11 40.27 -2.83
C LEU A 17 23.68 40.03 -2.28
N PHE A 18 22.65 40.63 -2.88
CA PHE A 18 21.27 40.48 -2.48
C PHE A 18 20.75 39.06 -2.72
N VAL A 19 21.11 38.45 -3.86
CA VAL A 19 20.80 37.03 -4.15
C VAL A 19 21.52 36.11 -3.17
N SER A 20 22.78 36.37 -2.85
CA SER A 20 23.52 35.58 -1.84
C SER A 20 22.90 35.69 -0.46
N ILE A 21 22.47 36.86 0.00
CA ILE A 21 21.82 37.07 1.29
C ILE A 21 20.47 36.31 1.34
N ILE A 22 19.68 36.28 0.27
CA ILE A 22 18.40 35.53 0.20
C ILE A 22 18.68 34.02 0.26
N LEU A 23 19.70 33.51 -0.41
CA LEU A 23 20.07 32.10 -0.37
C LEU A 23 20.53 31.68 1.03
N PHE A 24 21.36 32.52 1.73
CA PHE A 24 21.76 32.27 3.11
C PHE A 24 20.59 32.30 4.09
N ALA A 25 19.67 33.25 3.95
CA ALA A 25 18.49 33.36 4.81
C ALA A 25 17.55 32.16 4.66
N SER A 26 17.38 31.67 3.43
CA SER A 26 16.55 30.46 3.15
C SER A 26 17.17 29.21 3.74
N SER A 27 18.48 29.04 3.62
CA SER A 27 19.23 27.91 4.21
C SER A 27 19.14 27.89 5.75
N CYS A 28 19.34 29.04 6.40
CA CYS A 28 19.21 29.16 7.87
C CYS A 28 17.81 28.76 8.38
N ALA A 29 16.80 29.08 7.62
CA ALA A 29 15.42 28.84 8.02
C ALA A 29 15.00 27.36 7.87
N VAL A 30 15.48 26.67 6.84
CA VAL A 30 15.31 25.22 6.66
C VAL A 30 16.04 24.48 7.78
N GLN A 31 17.30 24.86 8.06
CA GLN A 31 18.07 24.29 9.17
C GLN A 31 17.39 24.50 10.54
N LYS A 32 16.74 25.65 10.75
CA LYS A 32 15.96 25.90 11.98
C LYS A 32 14.77 24.96 12.06
N ALA A 33 14.04 24.73 10.97
CA ALA A 33 12.91 23.78 10.93
C ALA A 33 13.38 22.34 11.19
N GLN A 34 14.49 21.93 10.58
CA GLN A 34 15.12 20.62 10.81
C GLN A 34 15.53 20.46 12.27
N ARG A 35 16.26 21.44 12.86
CA ARG A 35 16.65 21.41 14.29
C ARG A 35 15.43 21.36 15.21
N SER A 36 14.36 22.08 14.89
CA SER A 36 13.12 22.05 15.67
C SER A 36 12.49 20.66 15.66
N LEU A 37 12.47 19.98 14.51
CA LEU A 37 12.01 18.61 14.39
C LEU A 37 12.89 17.66 15.25
N LEU A 38 14.20 17.67 15.01
CA LEU A 38 15.15 16.76 15.67
C LEU A 38 15.19 16.93 17.20
N ASN A 39 14.96 18.15 17.70
CA ASN A 39 14.94 18.43 19.15
C ASN A 39 13.57 18.23 19.80
N THR A 40 12.55 17.76 19.04
CA THR A 40 11.22 17.49 19.60
C THR A 40 11.30 16.36 20.65
N PRO A 41 10.70 16.51 21.84
CA PRO A 41 10.75 15.47 22.88
C PRO A 41 10.25 14.10 22.41
N ALA A 42 9.28 14.07 21.49
CA ALA A 42 8.72 12.84 20.91
C ALA A 42 9.76 12.04 20.08
N LEU A 43 10.86 12.68 19.66
CA LEU A 43 11.93 12.09 18.86
C LEU A 43 13.22 11.89 19.62
N LYS A 44 13.23 12.14 20.94
CA LYS A 44 14.43 11.95 21.77
C LYS A 44 14.92 10.49 21.68
N GLY A 45 16.15 10.30 21.21
CA GLY A 45 16.78 8.98 21.03
C GLY A 45 16.31 8.21 19.78
N ALA A 46 15.42 8.79 18.97
CA ALA A 46 15.03 8.21 17.69
C ALA A 46 16.06 8.53 16.60
N HIS A 47 16.09 7.69 15.56
CA HIS A 47 16.80 7.99 14.31
C HIS A 47 15.81 8.65 13.35
N VAL A 48 16.23 9.74 12.71
CA VAL A 48 15.36 10.52 11.79
C VAL A 48 16.08 10.69 10.48
N GLY A 49 15.50 10.19 9.39
CA GLY A 49 15.99 10.41 8.04
C GLY A 49 15.09 11.41 7.33
N ILE A 50 15.69 12.40 6.67
CA ILE A 50 14.99 13.45 5.93
C ILE A 50 15.62 13.60 4.56
N ALA A 51 14.78 13.64 3.52
CA ALA A 51 15.16 14.02 2.17
C ALA A 51 14.06 14.91 1.58
N VAL A 52 14.38 16.14 1.18
CA VAL A 52 13.46 17.05 0.51
C VAL A 52 14.14 17.63 -0.72
N TYR A 53 13.58 17.35 -1.90
CA TYR A 53 14.08 17.78 -3.19
C TYR A 53 13.10 18.75 -3.86
N ASN A 54 13.58 19.88 -4.32
CA ASN A 54 12.80 20.82 -5.12
C ASN A 54 12.98 20.50 -6.59
N ASP A 55 11.95 19.91 -7.20
CA ASP A 55 11.96 19.52 -8.61
C ASP A 55 11.99 20.74 -9.55
N THR A 56 11.28 21.81 -9.17
CA THR A 56 11.24 23.05 -9.94
C THR A 56 12.61 23.74 -10.04
N LYS A 57 13.42 23.63 -8.97
CA LYS A 57 14.77 24.22 -8.91
C LYS A 57 15.88 23.23 -9.26
N GLY A 58 15.56 21.93 -9.33
CA GLY A 58 16.55 20.88 -9.56
C GLY A 58 17.56 20.71 -8.42
N ALA A 59 17.16 20.96 -7.14
CA ALA A 59 18.10 21.02 -6.02
C ALA A 59 17.52 20.40 -4.73
N TRP A 60 18.40 19.81 -3.92
CA TRP A 60 18.07 19.40 -2.57
C TRP A 60 17.83 20.62 -1.67
N ILE A 61 16.73 20.59 -0.91
CA ILE A 61 16.40 21.63 0.08
C ILE A 61 16.91 21.22 1.47
N ASP A 62 16.72 19.95 1.81
CA ASP A 62 17.10 19.41 3.11
C ASP A 62 17.47 17.94 3.00
N GLN A 63 18.57 17.56 3.65
CA GLN A 63 19.05 16.19 3.77
C GLN A 63 19.60 15.98 5.18
N HIS A 64 19.11 14.94 5.86
CA HIS A 64 19.61 14.51 7.16
C HIS A 64 19.50 13.00 7.25
N GLN A 65 20.64 12.31 7.41
CA GLN A 65 20.66 10.83 7.37
C GLN A 65 19.82 10.26 6.22
N SER A 66 19.84 10.94 5.07
CA SER A 66 18.96 10.69 3.93
C SER A 66 19.33 9.43 3.16
N ASP A 67 20.56 8.97 3.29
CA ASP A 67 21.17 7.76 2.75
C ASP A 67 21.18 6.58 3.74
N TYR A 68 20.69 6.77 4.99
CA TYR A 68 20.62 5.72 6.00
C TYR A 68 19.36 4.86 5.80
N TYR A 69 19.46 3.59 6.21
CA TYR A 69 18.39 2.62 6.06
C TYR A 69 17.39 2.65 7.21
N TYR A 70 16.12 2.64 6.83
CA TYR A 70 14.98 2.61 7.75
C TYR A 70 14.02 1.50 7.35
N THR A 71 13.31 0.95 8.33
CA THR A 71 12.12 0.12 8.07
C THR A 71 10.98 1.05 7.65
N PRO A 72 10.53 0.98 6.38
CA PRO A 72 9.64 2.00 5.81
C PRO A 72 8.17 1.84 6.20
N ALA A 73 7.82 0.74 6.86
CA ALA A 73 6.42 0.39 7.11
C ALA A 73 5.58 0.52 5.82
N SER A 74 4.34 0.99 5.91
CA SER A 74 3.46 1.11 4.74
C SER A 74 3.90 2.09 3.63
N ASN A 75 5.06 2.77 3.77
CA ASN A 75 5.64 3.46 2.63
C ASN A 75 6.11 2.48 1.54
N THR A 76 6.33 1.20 1.89
CA THR A 76 6.57 0.11 0.93
C THR A 76 5.45 0.01 -0.12
N LYS A 77 4.20 0.39 0.21
CA LYS A 77 3.09 0.44 -0.76
C LYS A 77 3.31 1.40 -1.94
N ILE A 78 4.27 2.30 -1.84
CA ILE A 78 4.72 3.11 -2.98
C ILE A 78 5.33 2.20 -4.05
N LEU A 79 6.10 1.17 -3.64
CA LEU A 79 6.64 0.16 -4.56
C LEU A 79 5.52 -0.73 -5.14
N ALA A 80 4.57 -1.18 -4.31
CA ALA A 80 3.40 -1.91 -4.79
C ALA A 80 2.55 -1.07 -5.78
N THR A 81 2.42 0.24 -5.54
CA THR A 81 1.77 1.17 -6.49
C THR A 81 2.53 1.22 -7.81
N TYR A 82 3.86 1.30 -7.77
CA TYR A 82 4.68 1.23 -8.98
C TYR A 82 4.43 -0.06 -9.76
N VAL A 83 4.39 -1.22 -9.07
CA VAL A 83 4.07 -2.52 -9.68
C VAL A 83 2.70 -2.50 -10.35
N GLY A 84 1.68 -2.03 -9.67
CA GLY A 84 0.32 -1.94 -10.23
C GLY A 84 0.27 -1.11 -11.51
N LEU A 85 0.89 0.08 -11.48
CA LEU A 85 0.96 0.98 -12.63
C LEU A 85 1.76 0.42 -13.81
N GLN A 86 2.81 -0.37 -13.53
CA GLN A 86 3.72 -0.90 -14.54
C GLN A 86 3.19 -2.18 -15.20
N PHE A 87 2.59 -3.09 -14.43
CA PHE A 87 2.36 -4.46 -14.89
C PHE A 87 0.89 -4.85 -15.06
N LEU A 88 -0.06 -4.12 -14.47
CA LEU A 88 -1.47 -4.54 -14.48
C LEU A 88 -2.32 -3.89 -15.59
N GLY A 89 -1.80 -2.85 -16.24
CA GLY A 89 -2.54 -2.11 -17.25
C GLY A 89 -3.70 -1.29 -16.66
N ASP A 90 -4.71 -0.97 -17.47
CA ASP A 90 -5.84 -0.13 -17.04
C ASP A 90 -6.85 -0.87 -16.16
N SER A 91 -6.92 -2.19 -16.30
CA SER A 91 -7.78 -3.07 -15.51
C SER A 91 -7.00 -4.33 -15.13
N ILE A 92 -7.24 -4.82 -13.93
CA ILE A 92 -6.52 -5.95 -13.34
C ILE A 92 -6.72 -7.21 -14.19
N PRO A 93 -5.63 -7.86 -14.66
CA PRO A 93 -5.69 -9.16 -15.33
C PRO A 93 -5.88 -10.28 -14.30
N GLY A 94 -7.05 -10.27 -13.64
CA GLY A 94 -7.30 -11.02 -12.41
C GLY A 94 -7.44 -12.52 -12.60
N TRP A 95 -7.84 -12.95 -13.80
CA TRP A 95 -8.09 -14.34 -14.13
C TRP A 95 -7.66 -14.67 -15.56
N LYS A 96 -7.34 -15.94 -15.79
CA LYS A 96 -7.27 -16.51 -17.14
C LYS A 96 -8.37 -17.56 -17.29
N MET A 97 -8.80 -17.80 -18.52
CA MET A 97 -9.81 -18.82 -18.82
C MET A 97 -9.45 -19.58 -20.09
N ALA A 98 -9.90 -20.82 -20.13
CA ALA A 98 -9.95 -21.65 -21.32
C ALA A 98 -11.26 -22.44 -21.29
N GLU A 99 -11.72 -22.92 -22.46
CA GLU A 99 -12.93 -23.72 -22.51
C GLU A 99 -12.86 -24.75 -23.64
N ASN A 100 -13.57 -25.86 -23.44
CA ASN A 100 -13.90 -26.83 -24.48
C ASN A 100 -15.44 -26.95 -24.58
N ALA A 101 -15.94 -28.00 -25.23
CA ALA A 101 -17.38 -28.21 -25.42
C ALA A 101 -18.15 -28.21 -24.10
N ASP A 102 -17.65 -28.92 -23.07
CA ASP A 102 -18.37 -29.23 -21.85
C ASP A 102 -17.81 -28.55 -20.58
N THR A 103 -16.63 -27.98 -20.67
CA THR A 103 -15.93 -27.47 -19.48
C THR A 103 -15.41 -26.05 -19.67
N LEU A 104 -15.61 -25.22 -18.64
CA LEU A 104 -14.99 -23.92 -18.46
C LEU A 104 -13.90 -24.03 -17.41
N PHE A 105 -12.65 -23.80 -17.82
CA PHE A 105 -11.48 -23.75 -16.95
C PHE A 105 -11.18 -22.31 -16.55
N LEU A 106 -11.01 -22.06 -15.27
CA LEU A 106 -10.68 -20.77 -14.70
C LEU A 106 -9.35 -20.86 -13.93
N PHE A 107 -8.48 -19.88 -14.15
CA PHE A 107 -7.14 -19.81 -13.58
C PHE A 107 -6.98 -18.47 -12.85
N PRO A 108 -7.19 -18.43 -11.52
CA PRO A 108 -7.02 -17.20 -10.75
C PRO A 108 -5.57 -16.73 -10.78
N GLN A 109 -5.36 -15.42 -10.75
CA GLN A 109 -4.04 -14.78 -10.83
C GLN A 109 -3.69 -13.96 -9.59
N GLY A 110 -4.49 -14.05 -8.52
CA GLY A 110 -4.30 -13.27 -7.30
C GLY A 110 -5.20 -12.02 -7.19
N ASP A 111 -6.33 -11.99 -7.88
CA ASP A 111 -7.23 -10.85 -7.89
C ASP A 111 -7.93 -10.62 -6.55
N PRO A 112 -7.63 -9.53 -5.81
CA PRO A 112 -8.23 -9.26 -4.51
C PRO A 112 -9.68 -8.76 -4.58
N SER A 113 -10.18 -8.44 -5.77
CA SER A 113 -11.52 -7.91 -5.95
C SER A 113 -12.61 -8.98 -6.02
N PHE A 114 -12.23 -10.26 -6.15
CA PHE A 114 -13.17 -11.36 -6.36
C PHE A 114 -14.07 -11.58 -5.14
N LEU A 115 -15.38 -11.43 -5.34
CA LEU A 115 -16.43 -11.44 -4.31
C LEU A 115 -16.21 -10.43 -3.17
N HIS A 116 -15.27 -9.50 -3.32
CA HIS A 116 -15.03 -8.48 -2.30
C HIS A 116 -16.20 -7.48 -2.26
N PRO A 117 -16.77 -7.17 -1.09
CA PRO A 117 -17.98 -6.33 -0.98
C PRO A 117 -17.84 -4.91 -1.54
N GLU A 118 -16.62 -4.40 -1.68
CA GLU A 118 -16.36 -3.05 -2.23
C GLU A 118 -16.46 -2.97 -3.76
N PHE A 119 -16.45 -4.11 -4.45
CA PHE A 119 -16.46 -4.14 -5.91
C PHE A 119 -17.73 -4.79 -6.42
N SER A 120 -18.61 -3.99 -7.04
CA SER A 120 -19.85 -4.48 -7.66
C SER A 120 -19.61 -5.17 -8.99
N TYR A 121 -18.54 -4.84 -9.73
CA TYR A 121 -18.21 -5.46 -11.01
C TYR A 121 -17.50 -6.80 -10.78
N GLN A 122 -18.21 -7.90 -11.06
CA GLN A 122 -17.79 -9.27 -10.79
C GLN A 122 -17.88 -10.16 -12.04
N PRO A 123 -17.07 -9.90 -13.09
CA PRO A 123 -17.24 -10.57 -14.40
C PRO A 123 -17.02 -12.08 -14.33
N VAL A 124 -16.18 -12.58 -13.40
CA VAL A 124 -15.96 -14.01 -13.22
C VAL A 124 -17.17 -14.68 -12.55
N VAL A 125 -17.81 -14.03 -11.60
CA VAL A 125 -19.06 -14.50 -10.99
C VAL A 125 -20.15 -14.59 -12.04
N ASP A 126 -20.32 -13.54 -12.84
CA ASP A 126 -21.27 -13.51 -13.94
C ASP A 126 -21.04 -14.65 -14.95
N LEU A 127 -19.78 -14.91 -15.28
CA LEU A 127 -19.41 -15.99 -16.18
C LEU A 127 -19.75 -17.37 -15.59
N ILE A 128 -19.43 -17.59 -14.31
CA ILE A 128 -19.75 -18.83 -13.60
C ILE A 128 -21.27 -19.07 -13.55
N GLN A 129 -22.05 -18.03 -13.25
CA GLN A 129 -23.51 -18.16 -13.11
C GLN A 129 -24.24 -18.34 -14.44
N LYS A 130 -23.70 -17.80 -15.55
CA LYS A 130 -24.32 -17.84 -16.87
C LYS A 130 -23.97 -19.09 -17.69
N THR A 131 -22.89 -19.80 -17.33
CA THR A 131 -22.45 -20.98 -18.09
C THR A 131 -23.27 -22.22 -17.78
N ASN A 132 -23.56 -23.03 -18.81
CA ASN A 132 -24.12 -24.37 -18.64
C ASN A 132 -23.01 -25.45 -18.58
N LYS A 133 -21.74 -25.07 -18.79
CA LYS A 133 -20.59 -25.97 -18.75
C LYS A 133 -20.24 -26.35 -17.31
N GLN A 134 -19.50 -27.44 -17.16
CA GLN A 134 -18.85 -27.74 -15.89
C GLN A 134 -17.76 -26.68 -15.60
N VAL A 135 -17.83 -25.99 -14.47
CA VAL A 135 -16.80 -25.05 -14.05
C VAL A 135 -15.72 -25.79 -13.28
N VAL A 136 -14.48 -25.58 -13.67
CA VAL A 136 -13.28 -26.15 -13.03
C VAL A 136 -12.31 -25.01 -12.74
N ILE A 137 -11.87 -24.87 -11.50
CA ILE A 137 -10.91 -23.84 -11.08
C ILE A 137 -9.57 -24.48 -10.71
N ALA A 138 -8.49 -24.01 -11.35
CA ALA A 138 -7.13 -24.39 -11.01
C ALA A 138 -6.60 -23.43 -9.92
N THR A 139 -6.82 -23.79 -8.66
CA THR A 139 -6.49 -22.96 -7.49
C THR A 139 -5.00 -22.92 -7.16
N THR A 140 -4.21 -23.85 -7.72
CA THR A 140 -2.75 -23.91 -7.55
C THR A 140 -2.07 -24.15 -8.89
N GLN A 141 -0.83 -23.71 -9.02
CA GLN A 141 0.06 -24.08 -10.11
C GLN A 141 1.34 -24.69 -9.51
N SER A 142 1.86 -25.72 -10.16
CA SER A 142 3.01 -26.49 -9.64
C SER A 142 4.33 -25.70 -9.55
N ASN A 143 4.39 -24.58 -10.25
CA ASN A 143 5.57 -23.69 -10.30
C ASN A 143 5.40 -22.41 -9.51
N ASP A 144 4.30 -22.23 -8.77
CA ASP A 144 4.15 -21.12 -7.84
C ASP A 144 5.09 -21.27 -6.65
N ARG A 145 5.64 -20.15 -6.22
CA ARG A 145 6.56 -20.03 -5.07
C ARG A 145 6.23 -18.78 -4.29
N PHE A 146 5.30 -18.90 -3.38
CA PHE A 146 4.96 -17.87 -2.39
C PHE A 146 4.33 -18.54 -1.18
N GLU A 147 4.46 -17.90 -0.04
CA GLU A 147 3.82 -18.35 1.20
C GLU A 147 2.57 -17.52 1.49
N SER A 148 1.61 -18.08 2.20
CA SER A 148 0.39 -17.37 2.61
C SER A 148 0.68 -16.20 3.55
N MET A 149 1.72 -16.31 4.36
CA MET A 149 2.24 -15.25 5.23
C MET A 149 3.58 -14.75 4.68
N GLY A 150 3.79 -13.43 4.67
CA GLY A 150 5.04 -12.84 4.22
C GLY A 150 6.18 -13.02 5.24
N ASP A 151 7.41 -13.06 4.71
CA ASP A 151 8.62 -13.16 5.53
C ASP A 151 8.74 -12.01 6.53
N GLY A 152 9.03 -12.34 7.80
CA GLY A 152 9.18 -11.36 8.87
C GLY A 152 7.88 -10.74 9.37
N TRP A 153 6.71 -11.30 9.01
CA TRP A 153 5.44 -10.94 9.63
C TRP A 153 5.34 -11.49 11.05
N ALA A 154 4.66 -10.75 11.93
CA ALA A 154 4.47 -11.18 13.30
C ALA A 154 3.46 -12.35 13.35
N TRP A 155 3.92 -13.50 13.79
CA TRP A 155 3.10 -14.73 13.81
C TRP A 155 1.83 -14.63 14.69
N ASN A 156 1.86 -13.76 15.70
CA ASN A 156 0.75 -13.55 16.63
C ASN A 156 -0.32 -12.58 16.11
N ASP A 157 -0.08 -11.94 14.96
CA ASP A 157 -1.03 -11.02 14.32
C ASP A 157 -1.98 -11.74 13.32
N TYR A 158 -1.99 -13.07 13.30
CA TYR A 158 -2.75 -13.90 12.35
C TYR A 158 -4.27 -13.67 12.37
N ALA A 159 -4.82 -13.06 13.39
CA ALA A 159 -6.24 -12.72 13.50
C ALA A 159 -6.52 -11.21 13.37
N GLU A 160 -5.49 -10.41 13.13
CA GLU A 160 -5.63 -8.96 12.93
C GLU A 160 -6.07 -8.68 11.49
N ASP A 161 -6.99 -7.74 11.31
CA ASP A 161 -7.59 -7.37 10.03
C ASP A 161 -6.59 -6.88 8.98
N TYR A 162 -5.43 -6.44 9.41
CA TYR A 162 -4.35 -5.98 8.55
C TYR A 162 -3.40 -7.09 8.07
N GLN A 163 -3.63 -8.37 8.47
CA GLN A 163 -2.77 -9.51 8.11
C GLN A 163 -3.54 -10.71 7.52
N PRO A 164 -4.41 -10.51 6.52
CA PRO A 164 -5.01 -11.64 5.80
C PRO A 164 -3.94 -12.46 5.06
N GLU A 165 -4.17 -13.76 4.95
CA GLU A 165 -3.32 -14.64 4.15
C GLU A 165 -3.33 -14.23 2.67
N ARG A 166 -2.16 -14.26 2.02
CA ARG A 166 -2.01 -14.11 0.58
C ARG A 166 -2.47 -15.38 -0.11
N SER A 167 -3.10 -15.26 -1.26
CA SER A 167 -3.54 -16.45 -2.01
C SER A 167 -3.59 -16.20 -3.52
N ARG A 168 -3.52 -17.28 -4.29
CA ARG A 168 -3.73 -17.23 -5.75
C ARG A 168 -5.19 -16.91 -6.09
N MET A 169 -6.12 -17.37 -5.27
CA MET A 169 -7.55 -17.15 -5.43
C MET A 169 -8.13 -16.46 -4.18
N PRO A 170 -7.91 -15.16 -4.02
CA PRO A 170 -8.58 -14.43 -2.94
C PRO A 170 -10.09 -14.49 -3.08
N VAL A 171 -10.77 -14.64 -1.96
CA VAL A 171 -12.24 -14.68 -1.90
C VAL A 171 -12.68 -13.80 -0.73
N TYR A 172 -13.52 -12.79 -0.95
CA TYR A 172 -13.95 -11.83 0.08
C TYR A 172 -12.78 -11.09 0.77
N GLY A 173 -11.64 -10.91 0.07
CA GLY A 173 -10.43 -10.33 0.68
C GLY A 173 -9.74 -11.22 1.71
N ASN A 174 -10.03 -12.53 1.71
CA ASN A 174 -9.56 -13.52 2.68
C ASN A 174 -9.90 -13.17 4.12
N VAL A 175 -11.01 -12.45 4.34
CA VAL A 175 -11.55 -12.07 5.64
C VAL A 175 -13.03 -12.39 5.75
N VAL A 176 -13.48 -12.66 6.96
CA VAL A 176 -14.91 -12.65 7.29
C VAL A 176 -15.28 -11.22 7.69
N HIS A 177 -16.29 -10.69 7.03
CA HIS A 177 -16.85 -9.36 7.30
C HIS A 177 -18.03 -9.48 8.28
N PHE A 178 -17.95 -8.76 9.37
CA PHE A 178 -18.98 -8.69 10.39
C PHE A 178 -19.61 -7.29 10.40
N TYR A 179 -20.93 -7.23 10.26
CA TYR A 179 -21.70 -5.98 10.29
C TYR A 179 -22.67 -6.04 11.48
N ASP A 180 -22.38 -5.30 12.53
CA ASP A 180 -23.23 -5.19 13.73
C ASP A 180 -24.11 -3.94 13.64
N ASN A 181 -25.43 -4.11 13.54
CA ASN A 181 -26.38 -3.01 13.53
C ASN A 181 -27.00 -2.76 14.94
N GLY A 182 -26.45 -3.38 15.99
CA GLY A 182 -26.93 -3.29 17.38
C GLY A 182 -28.16 -4.17 17.68
N LYS A 183 -28.74 -4.86 16.68
CA LYS A 183 -29.86 -5.79 16.83
C LYS A 183 -29.55 -7.17 16.26
N SER A 184 -28.73 -7.22 15.22
CA SER A 184 -28.31 -8.44 14.55
C SER A 184 -26.89 -8.31 14.00
N LEU A 185 -26.17 -9.43 13.95
CA LEU A 185 -24.85 -9.53 13.34
C LEU A 185 -25.02 -10.17 11.95
N GLN A 186 -24.70 -9.41 10.89
CA GLN A 186 -24.61 -9.94 9.55
C GLN A 186 -23.17 -10.37 9.27
N ILE A 187 -23.00 -11.54 8.66
CA ILE A 187 -21.70 -12.17 8.41
C ILE A 187 -21.55 -12.49 6.93
N LYS A 188 -20.42 -12.09 6.33
CA LYS A 188 -20.08 -12.41 4.94
C LYS A 188 -18.61 -12.85 4.81
N PRO A 189 -18.33 -14.03 4.21
CA PRO A 189 -19.31 -15.07 3.81
C PRO A 189 -19.90 -15.77 5.03
N PHE A 190 -21.16 -16.22 4.92
CA PHE A 190 -21.82 -16.96 5.99
C PHE A 190 -21.36 -18.44 6.07
N HIS A 191 -20.63 -18.92 5.09
CA HIS A 191 -20.14 -20.29 4.94
C HIS A 191 -19.55 -20.87 6.24
N PHE A 192 -18.68 -20.10 6.92
CA PHE A 192 -18.00 -20.56 8.13
C PHE A 192 -18.92 -20.74 9.35
N PHE A 193 -20.15 -20.26 9.27
CA PHE A 193 -21.12 -20.25 10.38
C PHE A 193 -22.33 -21.14 10.14
N LYS A 194 -22.40 -21.86 9.02
CA LYS A 194 -23.53 -22.76 8.70
C LYS A 194 -23.77 -23.83 9.77
N ASN A 195 -22.72 -24.31 10.39
CA ASN A 195 -22.72 -25.40 11.35
C ASN A 195 -22.05 -25.06 12.68
N GLN A 196 -21.84 -23.77 12.96
CA GLN A 196 -21.19 -23.30 14.17
C GLN A 196 -22.10 -22.34 14.92
N ASP A 197 -22.29 -22.59 16.21
CA ASP A 197 -22.85 -21.58 17.09
C ASP A 197 -21.83 -20.45 17.25
N ILE A 198 -22.27 -19.22 17.00
CA ILE A 198 -21.47 -18.05 17.31
C ILE A 198 -21.32 -18.02 18.82
N GLN A 199 -20.14 -18.31 19.33
CA GLN A 199 -19.88 -18.28 20.77
C GLN A 199 -19.74 -16.81 21.18
N TYR A 200 -20.72 -16.35 21.97
CA TYR A 200 -20.69 -15.04 22.59
C TYR A 200 -19.97 -15.16 23.93
N GLU A 201 -18.66 -14.93 23.94
CA GLU A 201 -17.90 -14.89 25.19
C GLU A 201 -17.70 -13.44 25.65
N ALA A 202 -17.91 -13.19 26.94
CA ALA A 202 -17.59 -11.90 27.57
C ALA A 202 -16.07 -11.78 27.78
N VAL A 203 -15.30 -11.52 26.71
CA VAL A 203 -13.85 -11.33 26.78
C VAL A 203 -13.52 -9.85 26.99
N LYS A 204 -12.74 -9.54 28.03
CA LYS A 204 -12.42 -8.18 28.46
C LYS A 204 -11.59 -7.33 27.49
N ALA A 205 -10.99 -7.91 26.42
CA ALA A 205 -9.93 -7.22 25.66
C ALA A 205 -10.11 -7.12 24.13
N LYS A 206 -10.72 -8.12 23.47
CA LYS A 206 -10.96 -8.09 22.01
C LYS A 206 -12.39 -8.52 21.72
N GLN A 207 -13.04 -7.81 20.80
CA GLN A 207 -14.42 -8.10 20.40
C GLN A 207 -14.53 -9.32 19.47
N TRP A 208 -13.41 -9.75 18.86
CA TRP A 208 -13.34 -10.86 17.91
C TRP A 208 -11.95 -11.47 17.86
N SER A 209 -11.90 -12.75 17.55
CA SER A 209 -10.67 -13.48 17.26
C SER A 209 -10.96 -14.77 16.49
N ARG A 210 -9.93 -15.49 16.11
CA ARG A 210 -9.99 -16.80 15.46
C ARG A 210 -8.93 -17.70 16.10
N LYS A 211 -9.17 -19.01 16.15
CA LYS A 211 -8.11 -19.97 16.47
C LYS A 211 -7.03 -19.94 15.39
N LYS A 212 -5.77 -20.10 15.79
CA LYS A 212 -4.62 -19.91 14.90
C LYS A 212 -4.68 -20.73 13.60
N SER A 213 -5.00 -22.03 13.71
CA SER A 213 -4.89 -22.98 12.60
C SER A 213 -6.23 -23.43 12.03
N THR A 214 -7.35 -22.86 12.50
CA THR A 214 -8.70 -23.23 12.06
C THR A 214 -9.54 -21.98 11.79
N ASN A 215 -10.70 -22.18 11.15
CA ASN A 215 -11.68 -21.12 10.94
C ASN A 215 -12.75 -21.11 12.03
N ASP A 216 -12.37 -21.41 13.28
CA ASP A 216 -13.22 -21.26 14.44
C ASP A 216 -13.14 -19.82 14.95
N PHE A 217 -14.21 -19.06 14.79
CA PHE A 217 -14.27 -17.64 15.14
C PHE A 217 -14.91 -17.45 16.50
N PHE A 218 -14.39 -16.48 17.26
CA PHE A 218 -14.94 -16.01 18.53
C PHE A 218 -15.38 -14.57 18.34
N VAL A 219 -16.64 -14.30 18.61
CA VAL A 219 -17.21 -12.95 18.50
C VAL A 219 -17.86 -12.59 19.82
N THR A 220 -17.47 -11.45 20.40
CA THR A 220 -18.16 -10.90 21.57
C THR A 220 -19.00 -9.70 21.15
N THR A 221 -20.27 -9.70 21.47
CA THR A 221 -21.15 -8.56 21.33
C THR A 221 -21.19 -7.79 22.64
N GLN A 222 -20.57 -6.61 22.68
CA GLN A 222 -20.75 -5.64 23.76
C GLN A 222 -21.51 -4.43 23.24
N LYS A 223 -22.26 -3.75 24.13
CA LYS A 223 -23.14 -2.61 23.83
C LYS A 223 -22.51 -1.41 23.10
N ASN A 224 -21.19 -1.41 22.89
CA ASN A 224 -20.41 -0.37 22.18
C ASN A 224 -19.40 -0.99 21.20
N SER A 225 -19.72 -2.13 20.58
CA SER A 225 -18.86 -2.79 19.60
C SER A 225 -18.75 -1.97 18.32
N ALA A 226 -17.63 -2.11 17.61
CA ALA A 226 -17.46 -1.53 16.29
C ALA A 226 -18.58 -2.04 15.37
N LYS A 227 -19.23 -1.13 14.65
CA LYS A 227 -20.33 -1.47 13.72
C LYS A 227 -19.88 -2.36 12.57
N TYR A 228 -18.60 -2.39 12.28
CA TYR A 228 -17.97 -3.19 11.24
C TYR A 228 -16.58 -3.62 11.68
N PHE A 229 -16.26 -4.88 11.48
CA PHE A 229 -14.93 -5.43 11.69
C PHE A 229 -14.68 -6.63 10.77
N GLN A 230 -13.43 -6.99 10.62
CA GLN A 230 -12.98 -8.10 9.76
C GLN A 230 -12.08 -9.02 10.56
N VAL A 231 -12.12 -10.33 10.25
CA VAL A 231 -11.21 -11.32 10.81
C VAL A 231 -10.70 -12.19 9.66
N PRO A 232 -9.38 -12.28 9.45
CA PRO A 232 -8.81 -13.17 8.44
C PRO A 232 -9.21 -14.62 8.66
N PHE A 233 -9.49 -15.34 7.59
CA PHE A 233 -9.67 -16.78 7.64
C PHE A 233 -8.43 -17.52 7.09
N VAL A 234 -8.24 -18.77 7.47
CA VAL A 234 -7.21 -19.66 6.92
C VAL A 234 -7.67 -20.09 5.53
N THR A 235 -6.89 -19.75 4.52
CA THR A 235 -7.15 -20.12 3.14
C THR A 235 -6.79 -21.59 2.88
N ASN A 236 -7.59 -22.25 2.06
CA ASN A 236 -7.34 -23.61 1.61
C ASN A 236 -8.06 -23.83 0.28
N PRO A 237 -7.40 -24.32 -0.76
CA PRO A 237 -7.99 -24.46 -2.10
C PRO A 237 -9.32 -25.21 -2.14
N GLU A 238 -9.43 -26.32 -1.42
CA GLU A 238 -10.65 -27.12 -1.39
C GLU A 238 -11.78 -26.41 -0.61
N LYS A 239 -11.46 -25.78 0.52
CA LYS A 239 -12.42 -25.01 1.32
C LYS A 239 -12.88 -23.75 0.62
N ASP A 240 -11.98 -23.08 -0.08
CA ASP A 240 -12.32 -21.87 -0.85
C ASP A 240 -13.30 -22.21 -1.98
N ILE A 241 -13.17 -23.37 -2.63
CA ILE A 241 -14.16 -23.86 -3.60
C ILE A 241 -15.49 -24.24 -2.92
N GLN A 242 -15.47 -24.86 -1.75
CA GLN A 242 -16.69 -25.10 -0.97
C GLN A 242 -17.39 -23.79 -0.61
N LEU A 243 -16.63 -22.78 -0.19
CA LEU A 243 -17.15 -21.44 0.09
C LEU A 243 -17.80 -20.83 -1.16
N LEU A 244 -17.18 -20.97 -2.35
CA LEU A 244 -17.77 -20.51 -3.61
C LEU A 244 -19.07 -21.25 -3.94
N ASN A 245 -19.09 -22.59 -3.81
CA ASN A 245 -20.29 -23.41 -4.05
C ASN A 245 -21.44 -23.02 -3.13
N ASP A 246 -21.12 -22.62 -1.88
CA ASP A 246 -22.10 -22.15 -0.92
C ASP A 246 -22.58 -20.72 -1.14
N SER A 247 -21.72 -19.87 -1.71
CA SER A 247 -21.99 -18.44 -1.91
C SER A 247 -22.66 -18.14 -3.25
N LEU A 248 -22.39 -18.98 -4.27
CA LEU A 248 -22.91 -18.82 -5.62
C LEU A 248 -24.04 -19.78 -5.89
N HIS A 249 -25.19 -19.27 -6.33
CA HIS A 249 -26.30 -20.10 -6.79
C HIS A 249 -26.00 -20.61 -8.20
N ILE A 250 -25.42 -21.80 -8.30
CA ILE A 250 -24.99 -22.41 -9.56
C ILE A 250 -25.60 -23.79 -9.76
N ALA A 251 -25.84 -24.15 -11.01
CA ALA A 251 -26.52 -25.41 -11.36
C ALA A 251 -25.62 -26.65 -11.13
N LYS A 252 -24.32 -26.51 -11.32
CA LYS A 252 -23.33 -27.59 -11.15
C LYS A 252 -22.23 -27.13 -10.20
N PRO A 253 -21.85 -27.92 -9.16
CA PRO A 253 -20.77 -27.56 -8.26
C PRO A 253 -19.46 -27.31 -9.01
N ILE A 254 -18.74 -26.26 -8.61
CA ILE A 254 -17.39 -25.97 -9.09
C ILE A 254 -16.47 -27.10 -8.62
N GLN A 255 -15.59 -27.55 -9.50
CA GLN A 255 -14.58 -28.56 -9.20
C GLN A 255 -13.19 -27.92 -9.10
N VAL A 256 -12.35 -28.50 -8.22
CA VAL A 256 -10.94 -28.13 -8.11
C VAL A 256 -10.12 -28.90 -9.13
N LEU A 257 -9.22 -28.20 -9.83
CA LEU A 257 -8.20 -28.81 -10.66
C LEU A 257 -6.83 -28.56 -10.02
N LYS A 258 -6.10 -29.63 -9.74
CA LYS A 258 -4.77 -29.54 -9.12
C LYS A 258 -3.66 -29.14 -10.10
N TYR A 259 -3.91 -29.24 -11.40
CA TYR A 259 -2.92 -28.91 -12.45
C TYR A 259 -3.57 -28.09 -13.54
N SER A 260 -2.85 -27.06 -13.98
CA SER A 260 -3.29 -26.27 -15.13
C SER A 260 -3.11 -27.07 -16.43
N PRO A 261 -4.18 -27.38 -17.17
CA PRO A 261 -4.04 -28.00 -18.48
C PRO A 261 -3.37 -27.03 -19.44
N GLN A 262 -2.57 -27.57 -20.38
CA GLN A 262 -1.99 -26.78 -21.47
C GLN A 262 -3.06 -26.44 -22.50
N LEU A 263 -3.84 -25.41 -22.21
CA LEU A 263 -4.88 -24.88 -23.10
C LEU A 263 -4.54 -23.43 -23.45
N ALA A 264 -4.92 -23.03 -24.65
CA ALA A 264 -4.87 -21.61 -25.02
C ALA A 264 -5.76 -20.81 -24.08
N GLN A 265 -5.17 -19.87 -23.34
CA GLN A 265 -5.85 -19.08 -22.31
C GLN A 265 -6.10 -17.66 -22.79
N ARG A 266 -7.27 -17.13 -22.45
CA ARG A 266 -7.57 -15.70 -22.58
C ARG A 266 -7.69 -15.05 -21.20
N THR A 267 -7.28 -13.78 -21.10
CA THR A 267 -7.33 -13.02 -19.85
C THR A 267 -8.72 -12.45 -19.62
N ILE A 268 -9.24 -12.59 -18.40
CA ILE A 268 -10.40 -11.85 -17.90
C ILE A 268 -9.89 -10.67 -17.09
N LYS A 269 -10.22 -9.47 -17.57
CA LYS A 269 -9.94 -8.23 -16.84
C LYS A 269 -11.08 -7.97 -15.85
N THR A 270 -10.72 -7.50 -14.66
CA THR A 270 -11.66 -7.20 -13.58
C THR A 270 -11.72 -5.69 -13.31
N VAL A 271 -11.54 -5.26 -12.09
CA VAL A 271 -11.71 -3.85 -11.70
C VAL A 271 -10.61 -2.94 -12.28
N PRO A 272 -10.86 -1.63 -12.43
CA PRO A 272 -9.83 -0.69 -12.85
C PRO A 272 -8.65 -0.67 -11.86
N THR A 273 -7.44 -0.75 -12.39
CA THR A 273 -6.19 -0.78 -11.60
C THR A 273 -6.07 0.44 -10.69
N ASP A 274 -6.33 1.64 -11.22
CA ASP A 274 -6.23 2.89 -10.44
C ASP A 274 -7.21 2.93 -9.27
N SER A 275 -8.40 2.32 -9.42
CA SER A 275 -9.38 2.23 -8.34
C SER A 275 -8.89 1.35 -7.19
N LEU A 276 -8.31 0.19 -7.50
CA LEU A 276 -7.70 -0.67 -6.49
C LEU A 276 -6.53 0.02 -5.79
N LEU A 277 -5.62 0.63 -6.56
CA LEU A 277 -4.46 1.33 -6.02
C LEU A 277 -4.86 2.52 -5.15
N LYS A 278 -5.91 3.25 -5.52
CA LYS A 278 -6.45 4.35 -4.72
C LYS A 278 -6.95 3.86 -3.36
N ILE A 279 -7.73 2.77 -3.33
CA ILE A 279 -8.22 2.19 -2.07
C ILE A 279 -7.04 1.67 -1.23
N MET A 280 -6.10 0.95 -1.83
CA MET A 280 -4.88 0.47 -1.18
C MET A 280 -4.10 1.59 -0.50
N MET A 281 -3.93 2.72 -1.16
CA MET A 281 -3.19 3.87 -0.65
C MET A 281 -3.98 4.63 0.41
N SER A 282 -5.29 4.83 0.22
CA SER A 282 -6.18 5.63 1.07
C SER A 282 -6.33 5.05 2.47
N ARG A 283 -6.62 3.77 2.60
CA ARG A 283 -6.74 3.12 3.91
C ARG A 283 -5.52 2.33 4.33
N SER A 284 -4.48 2.36 3.49
CA SER A 284 -3.22 1.62 3.73
C SER A 284 -3.43 0.10 3.78
N ASP A 285 -4.23 -0.43 2.86
CA ASP A 285 -4.60 -1.83 2.82
C ASP A 285 -3.39 -2.73 2.52
N ASN A 286 -3.08 -3.63 3.46
CA ASN A 286 -1.94 -4.52 3.32
C ASN A 286 -2.25 -5.64 2.34
N PHE A 287 -3.46 -6.19 2.40
CA PHE A 287 -3.85 -7.30 1.54
C PHE A 287 -3.81 -6.92 0.06
N TYR A 288 -4.34 -5.75 -0.29
CA TYR A 288 -4.29 -5.27 -1.67
C TYR A 288 -2.85 -5.07 -2.15
N ALA A 289 -1.96 -4.57 -1.28
CA ALA A 289 -0.57 -4.37 -1.63
C ALA A 289 0.16 -5.68 -1.91
N GLU A 290 -0.07 -6.70 -1.08
CA GLU A 290 0.47 -8.04 -1.29
C GLU A 290 -0.05 -8.67 -2.59
N GLN A 291 -1.36 -8.62 -2.80
CA GLN A 291 -1.97 -9.19 -4.01
C GLN A 291 -1.54 -8.46 -5.30
N VAL A 292 -1.30 -7.14 -5.25
CA VAL A 292 -0.74 -6.39 -6.38
C VAL A 292 0.66 -6.90 -6.75
N VAL A 293 1.50 -7.23 -5.77
CA VAL A 293 2.83 -7.82 -6.02
C VAL A 293 2.69 -9.22 -6.63
N LEU A 294 1.78 -10.07 -6.10
CA LEU A 294 1.52 -11.40 -6.66
C LEU A 294 0.99 -11.32 -8.09
N LEU A 295 0.04 -10.40 -8.36
CA LEU A 295 -0.46 -10.14 -9.72
C LEU A 295 0.65 -9.69 -10.68
N GLY A 296 1.52 -8.75 -10.24
CA GLY A 296 2.66 -8.30 -11.01
C GLY A 296 3.62 -9.44 -11.34
N SER A 297 3.88 -10.30 -10.36
CA SER A 297 4.69 -11.52 -10.53
C SER A 297 4.08 -12.45 -11.59
N ALA A 298 2.76 -12.73 -11.49
CA ALA A 298 2.05 -13.55 -12.46
C ALA A 298 2.12 -12.98 -13.89
N GLN A 299 2.10 -11.64 -14.04
CA GLN A 299 2.17 -10.98 -15.35
C GLN A 299 3.60 -11.06 -15.94
N LEU A 300 4.63 -10.80 -15.13
CA LEU A 300 6.01 -10.77 -15.62
C LEU A 300 6.61 -12.19 -15.80
N LEU A 301 6.40 -13.07 -14.80
CA LEU A 301 7.05 -14.38 -14.74
C LEU A 301 6.18 -15.53 -15.29
N GLY A 302 4.89 -15.28 -15.56
CA GLY A 302 3.92 -16.33 -15.91
C GLY A 302 3.56 -17.29 -14.76
N ARG A 303 4.06 -17.01 -13.55
CA ARG A 303 3.78 -17.72 -12.29
C ARG A 303 3.79 -16.74 -11.12
N ILE A 304 3.24 -17.15 -9.99
CA ILE A 304 3.38 -16.37 -8.76
C ILE A 304 4.67 -16.79 -8.05
N ASP A 305 5.64 -15.86 -7.98
CA ASP A 305 6.92 -16.02 -7.31
C ASP A 305 7.40 -14.61 -6.90
N ASP A 306 6.91 -14.16 -5.76
CA ASP A 306 7.07 -12.77 -5.29
C ASP A 306 8.54 -12.43 -4.99
N ALA A 307 9.29 -13.33 -4.40
CA ALA A 307 10.71 -13.10 -4.10
C ALA A 307 11.53 -12.92 -5.38
N THR A 308 11.42 -13.85 -6.34
CA THR A 308 12.12 -13.72 -7.64
C THR A 308 11.67 -12.47 -8.39
N PHE A 309 10.39 -12.13 -8.33
CA PHE A 309 9.84 -10.93 -8.97
C PHE A 309 10.43 -9.66 -8.37
N MET A 310 10.38 -9.50 -7.04
CA MET A 310 10.93 -8.33 -6.34
C MET A 310 12.44 -8.17 -6.59
N ASP A 311 13.21 -9.27 -6.52
CA ASP A 311 14.65 -9.26 -6.83
C ASP A 311 14.94 -8.84 -8.27
N SER A 312 14.12 -9.29 -9.22
CA SER A 312 14.23 -8.87 -10.61
C SER A 312 13.99 -7.36 -10.76
N LEU A 313 12.93 -6.83 -10.12
CA LEU A 313 12.61 -5.40 -10.21
C LEU A 313 13.67 -4.51 -9.56
N ILE A 314 14.29 -4.93 -8.47
CA ILE A 314 15.42 -4.21 -7.86
C ILE A 314 16.55 -4.04 -8.89
N LYS A 315 16.83 -5.07 -9.69
CA LYS A 315 17.91 -5.06 -10.68
C LYS A 315 17.55 -4.33 -11.98
N THR A 316 16.27 -4.22 -12.33
CA THR A 316 15.81 -3.68 -13.61
C THR A 316 15.10 -2.33 -13.44
N GLU A 317 13.96 -2.33 -12.78
CA GLU A 317 13.10 -1.14 -12.64
C GLU A 317 13.61 -0.13 -11.61
N PHE A 318 14.36 -0.59 -10.60
CA PHE A 318 14.88 0.24 -9.51
C PHE A 318 16.41 0.37 -9.50
N ASN A 319 17.07 0.03 -10.60
CA ASN A 319 18.54 0.15 -10.74
C ASN A 319 19.04 1.61 -10.73
N PHE A 320 18.14 2.59 -10.87
CA PHE A 320 18.44 4.02 -10.81
C PHE A 320 18.54 4.57 -9.37
N LEU A 321 18.22 3.76 -8.35
CA LEU A 321 18.19 4.23 -6.96
C LEU A 321 19.59 4.61 -6.46
N PRO A 322 19.71 5.71 -5.69
CA PRO A 322 20.99 6.15 -5.11
C PRO A 322 21.63 5.10 -4.21
N GLN A 323 20.83 4.36 -3.44
CA GLN A 323 21.31 3.29 -2.55
C GLN A 323 20.58 1.97 -2.86
N PRO A 324 21.24 0.81 -2.66
CA PRO A 324 20.55 -0.49 -2.70
C PRO A 324 19.38 -0.50 -1.72
N MET A 325 18.35 -1.28 -2.01
CA MET A 325 17.25 -1.49 -1.08
C MET A 325 17.05 -2.98 -0.78
N ARG A 326 16.38 -3.29 0.34
CA ARG A 326 15.84 -4.61 0.62
C ARG A 326 14.33 -4.52 0.56
N TRP A 327 13.73 -5.37 -0.27
CA TRP A 327 12.29 -5.40 -0.47
C TRP A 327 11.80 -6.82 -0.18
N ALA A 328 11.02 -7.01 0.88
CA ALA A 328 10.62 -8.31 1.43
C ALA A 328 9.13 -8.62 1.28
N ASP A 329 8.26 -7.58 1.15
CA ASP A 329 6.82 -7.74 0.98
C ASP A 329 6.19 -6.53 0.27
N GLY A 330 4.94 -6.66 -0.16
CA GLY A 330 4.21 -5.57 -0.82
C GLY A 330 3.67 -4.50 0.13
N SER A 331 3.36 -4.87 1.36
CA SER A 331 2.61 -4.06 2.32
C SER A 331 3.47 -3.19 3.24
N GLY A 332 4.68 -3.67 3.56
CA GLY A 332 5.55 -3.09 4.57
C GLY A 332 5.26 -3.60 6.00
N LEU A 333 4.56 -4.73 6.14
CA LEU A 333 4.45 -5.44 7.42
C LEU A 333 5.80 -6.02 7.85
N SER A 334 6.58 -6.51 6.89
CA SER A 334 7.89 -7.08 7.13
C SER A 334 8.87 -6.02 7.65
N ARG A 335 9.49 -6.32 8.80
CA ARG A 335 10.61 -5.50 9.32
C ARG A 335 11.92 -5.72 8.55
N TYR A 336 11.94 -6.68 7.61
CA TYR A 336 13.10 -6.91 6.74
C TYR A 336 13.17 -5.93 5.58
N ASN A 337 12.11 -5.19 5.27
CA ASN A 337 12.19 -4.08 4.33
C ASN A 337 13.14 -3.01 4.83
N LEU A 338 14.10 -2.61 3.99
CA LEU A 338 15.02 -1.51 4.28
C LEU A 338 15.10 -0.58 3.07
N ASN A 339 14.88 0.70 3.30
CA ASN A 339 14.97 1.72 2.27
C ASN A 339 15.44 3.06 2.87
N THR A 340 15.89 3.97 2.02
CA THR A 340 16.39 5.28 2.43
C THR A 340 15.43 6.40 2.05
N PRO A 341 15.46 7.56 2.74
CA PRO A 341 14.69 8.73 2.33
C PRO A 341 14.97 9.17 0.89
N GLU A 342 16.23 9.17 0.45
CA GLU A 342 16.60 9.55 -0.92
C GLU A 342 16.02 8.60 -1.96
N ASN A 343 16.00 7.31 -1.70
CA ASN A 343 15.38 6.34 -2.59
C ASN A 343 13.89 6.64 -2.80
N TYR A 344 13.14 6.98 -1.72
CA TYR A 344 11.73 7.34 -1.87
C TYR A 344 11.53 8.60 -2.70
N VAL A 345 12.38 9.61 -2.55
CA VAL A 345 12.36 10.82 -3.41
C VAL A 345 12.60 10.42 -4.87
N ALA A 346 13.60 9.58 -5.14
CA ALA A 346 13.91 9.12 -6.49
C ALA A 346 12.76 8.30 -7.09
N ILE A 347 12.17 7.37 -6.32
CA ILE A 347 11.02 6.56 -6.75
C ILE A 347 9.82 7.44 -7.11
N LEU A 348 9.45 8.38 -6.25
CA LEU A 348 8.31 9.28 -6.46
C LEU A 348 8.50 10.16 -7.70
N LYS A 349 9.71 10.67 -7.91
CA LYS A 349 10.07 11.42 -9.10
C LYS A 349 9.94 10.57 -10.37
N GLN A 350 10.51 9.37 -10.36
CA GLN A 350 10.43 8.43 -11.48
C GLN A 350 8.98 8.00 -11.77
N MET A 351 8.15 7.76 -10.73
CA MET A 351 6.75 7.41 -10.90
C MET A 351 5.98 8.50 -11.65
N GLN A 352 6.12 9.77 -11.26
CA GLN A 352 5.43 10.87 -11.93
C GLN A 352 5.93 11.08 -13.37
N ALA A 353 7.22 10.90 -13.60
CA ALA A 353 7.80 10.99 -14.95
C ALA A 353 7.30 9.86 -15.86
N LYS A 354 7.22 8.62 -15.35
CA LYS A 354 6.88 7.43 -16.13
C LYS A 354 5.37 7.25 -16.36
N PHE A 355 4.56 7.47 -15.33
CA PHE A 355 3.12 7.17 -15.36
C PHE A 355 2.23 8.41 -15.46
N GLY A 356 2.82 9.60 -15.47
CA GLY A 356 2.11 10.87 -15.52
C GLY A 356 1.74 11.42 -14.13
N GLU A 357 2.00 12.70 -13.94
CA GLU A 357 1.80 13.40 -12.66
C GLU A 357 0.34 13.32 -12.18
N SER A 358 -0.62 13.55 -13.09
CA SER A 358 -2.04 13.55 -12.75
C SER A 358 -2.51 12.18 -12.25
N ARG A 359 -2.10 11.09 -12.92
CA ARG A 359 -2.47 9.73 -12.54
C ARG A 359 -1.91 9.37 -11.17
N VAL A 360 -0.62 9.61 -10.94
CA VAL A 360 0.03 9.35 -9.65
C VAL A 360 -0.61 10.19 -8.54
N LYS A 361 -0.87 11.48 -8.77
CA LYS A 361 -1.54 12.36 -7.83
C LYS A 361 -2.92 11.85 -7.40
N ASN A 362 -3.71 11.31 -8.33
CA ASN A 362 -5.04 10.78 -8.03
C ASN A 362 -5.03 9.52 -7.17
N ILE A 363 -3.95 8.75 -7.18
CA ILE A 363 -3.78 7.54 -6.37
C ILE A 363 -3.33 7.86 -4.94
N PHE A 364 -2.49 8.89 -4.75
CA PHE A 364 -2.00 9.27 -3.43
C PHE A 364 -3.04 10.04 -2.63
N GLU A 365 -3.00 9.88 -1.29
CA GLU A 365 -3.87 10.63 -0.38
C GLU A 365 -3.45 12.08 -0.25
N LYS A 366 -4.44 12.96 -0.31
CA LYS A 366 -4.28 14.37 -0.04
C LYS A 366 -4.28 14.65 1.47
N GLY A 367 -3.54 15.66 1.91
CA GLY A 367 -3.61 16.13 3.29
C GLY A 367 -5.05 16.44 3.72
N GLY A 368 -5.47 15.93 4.87
CA GLY A 368 -6.83 15.99 5.37
C GLY A 368 -7.74 14.84 4.95
N GLU A 369 -7.26 13.87 4.17
CA GLU A 369 -8.03 12.72 3.66
C GLU A 369 -7.41 11.39 4.12
N GLY A 370 -8.16 10.29 4.06
CA GLY A 370 -7.72 8.94 4.33
C GLY A 370 -6.88 8.81 5.62
N THR A 371 -5.70 8.23 5.51
CA THR A 371 -4.76 8.10 6.64
C THR A 371 -4.16 9.44 7.09
N LEU A 372 -4.36 10.52 6.33
CA LEU A 372 -3.98 11.90 6.66
C LEU A 372 -5.14 12.74 7.18
N SER A 373 -6.32 12.17 7.42
CA SER A 373 -7.56 12.89 7.80
C SER A 373 -7.43 13.79 9.02
N ALA A 374 -6.52 13.46 9.97
CA ALA A 374 -6.24 14.26 11.16
C ALA A 374 -5.12 15.29 10.97
N TYR A 375 -4.38 15.25 9.84
CA TYR A 375 -3.15 16.00 9.60
C TYR A 375 -3.21 16.77 8.27
N TYR A 376 -2.43 17.83 8.13
CA TYR A 376 -2.25 18.61 6.91
C TYR A 376 -3.53 19.29 6.36
N LYS A 377 -4.59 19.43 7.17
CA LYS A 377 -5.86 20.06 6.74
C LYS A 377 -5.68 21.52 6.29
N ASN A 378 -4.82 22.28 6.99
CA ASN A 378 -4.52 23.68 6.71
C ASN A 378 -3.12 23.85 6.14
N PHE A 379 -2.67 22.91 5.33
CA PHE A 379 -1.32 22.93 4.77
C PHE A 379 -1.13 24.11 3.79
N PRO A 380 0.02 24.80 3.83
CA PRO A 380 0.30 25.92 2.93
C PRO A 380 0.67 25.42 1.52
N GLY A 381 -0.31 25.13 0.71
CA GLY A 381 -0.21 24.47 -0.58
C GLY A 381 -1.02 23.17 -0.59
N THR A 382 -0.59 22.18 -1.35
CA THR A 382 -1.23 20.86 -1.38
C THR A 382 -0.16 19.77 -1.17
N LEU A 383 -0.43 18.88 -0.23
CA LEU A 383 0.43 17.72 0.06
C LEU A 383 -0.31 16.45 -0.34
N TYR A 384 0.41 15.54 -1.00
CA TYR A 384 -0.01 14.17 -1.28
C TYR A 384 1.05 13.23 -0.73
N ALA A 385 0.66 12.25 0.09
CA ALA A 385 1.63 11.38 0.71
C ALA A 385 1.07 10.01 1.10
N LYS A 386 2.00 9.06 1.28
CA LYS A 386 1.74 7.78 1.92
C LYS A 386 2.31 7.79 3.33
N THR A 387 1.48 7.44 4.30
CA THR A 387 1.91 7.20 5.68
C THR A 387 2.42 5.78 5.87
N GLY A 388 3.30 5.59 6.86
CA GLY A 388 3.71 4.29 7.35
C GLY A 388 3.79 4.27 8.88
N THR A 389 3.40 3.14 9.49
CA THR A 389 3.47 2.96 10.94
C THR A 389 3.70 1.49 11.29
N LEU A 390 4.72 1.25 12.08
CA LEU A 390 4.95 0.01 12.83
C LEU A 390 5.37 0.38 14.25
N GLY A 391 5.43 -0.57 15.15
CA GLY A 391 5.92 -0.30 16.52
C GLY A 391 7.30 0.35 16.48
N GLY A 392 7.42 1.60 16.96
CA GLY A 392 8.64 2.39 16.96
C GLY A 392 9.03 3.01 15.61
N GLN A 393 8.22 2.88 14.56
CA GLN A 393 8.51 3.39 13.21
C GLN A 393 7.41 4.32 12.72
N ILE A 394 7.76 5.45 12.16
CA ILE A 394 6.86 6.36 11.43
C ILE A 394 7.50 6.71 10.10
N ALA A 395 6.73 6.67 9.04
CA ALA A 395 7.16 7.05 7.70
C ALA A 395 6.14 7.96 7.04
N LEU A 396 6.63 8.91 6.27
CA LEU A 396 5.82 9.75 5.40
C LEU A 396 6.63 10.13 4.17
N SER A 397 6.18 9.72 2.99
CA SER A 397 6.82 10.08 1.73
C SER A 397 5.78 10.50 0.70
N GLY A 398 6.10 11.50 -0.10
CA GLY A 398 5.16 12.07 -1.04
C GLY A 398 5.67 13.31 -1.77
N PHE A 399 4.75 14.15 -2.19
CA PHE A 399 5.06 15.37 -2.92
C PHE A 399 4.17 16.54 -2.48
N ILE A 400 4.70 17.74 -2.62
CA ILE A 400 4.08 19.01 -2.21
C ILE A 400 4.04 19.94 -3.41
N TYR A 401 2.89 20.58 -3.61
CA TYR A 401 2.74 21.75 -4.47
C TYR A 401 2.58 22.98 -3.57
N THR A 402 3.58 23.84 -3.56
CA THR A 402 3.60 25.00 -2.67
C THR A 402 2.74 26.14 -3.24
N LYS A 403 2.38 27.14 -2.42
CA LYS A 403 1.68 28.34 -2.86
C LYS A 403 2.49 29.17 -3.90
N ARG A 404 3.82 29.00 -3.92
CA ARG A 404 4.73 29.64 -4.88
C ARG A 404 4.96 28.82 -6.13
N GLN A 405 4.08 27.86 -6.42
CA GLN A 405 4.15 26.99 -7.61
C GLN A 405 5.45 26.16 -7.69
N GLN A 406 6.04 25.82 -6.54
CA GLN A 406 7.17 24.90 -6.49
C GLN A 406 6.67 23.48 -6.26
N LYS A 407 7.25 22.51 -6.95
CA LYS A 407 7.01 21.07 -6.73
C LYS A 407 8.17 20.48 -5.91
N LEU A 408 7.83 19.87 -4.78
CA LEU A 408 8.78 19.24 -3.89
C LEU A 408 8.46 17.76 -3.78
N TYR A 409 9.49 16.90 -3.82
CA TYR A 409 9.41 15.51 -3.37
C TYR A 409 10.02 15.41 -1.98
N PHE A 410 9.45 14.61 -1.11
CA PHE A 410 9.96 14.47 0.24
C PHE A 410 9.80 13.05 0.79
N SER A 411 10.68 12.70 1.71
CA SER A 411 10.56 11.52 2.57
C SER A 411 11.08 11.86 3.96
N VAL A 412 10.31 11.53 4.98
CA VAL A 412 10.69 11.60 6.39
C VAL A 412 10.44 10.24 7.02
N LEU A 413 11.51 9.59 7.46
CA LEU A 413 11.51 8.26 8.08
C LEU A 413 12.04 8.36 9.50
N VAL A 414 11.27 7.86 10.48
CA VAL A 414 11.62 7.87 11.89
C VAL A 414 11.68 6.43 12.39
N ALA A 415 12.80 6.04 12.97
CA ALA A 415 13.00 4.73 13.56
C ALA A 415 13.30 4.80 15.06
N ASN A 416 12.85 3.76 15.78
CA ASN A 416 13.13 3.55 17.20
C ASN A 416 12.64 4.68 18.12
N HIS A 417 11.53 5.35 17.78
CA HIS A 417 10.95 6.32 18.69
C HIS A 417 10.29 5.63 19.89
N MET A 418 10.48 6.20 21.07
CA MET A 418 9.89 5.76 22.34
C MET A 418 8.67 6.60 22.75
N SER A 419 8.16 7.42 21.84
CA SER A 419 6.97 8.24 22.11
C SER A 419 5.76 7.35 22.44
N LYS A 420 5.03 7.70 23.51
CA LYS A 420 3.81 6.99 23.93
C LYS A 420 2.71 7.01 22.87
N THR A 421 2.72 8.00 21.98
CA THR A 421 1.73 8.15 20.92
C THR A 421 2.40 8.46 19.59
N THR A 422 1.96 7.81 18.52
CA THR A 422 2.38 8.12 17.14
C THR A 422 1.96 9.52 16.71
N SER A 423 0.89 10.06 17.32
CA SER A 423 0.37 11.41 17.02
C SER A 423 1.39 12.50 17.32
N ALA A 424 2.16 12.40 18.42
CA ALA A 424 3.18 13.40 18.76
C ALA A 424 4.29 13.47 17.71
N VAL A 425 4.74 12.30 17.21
CA VAL A 425 5.74 12.21 16.13
C VAL A 425 5.19 12.79 14.83
N ARG A 426 3.97 12.40 14.44
CA ARG A 426 3.31 12.88 13.21
C ARG A 426 3.10 14.40 13.22
N LYS A 427 2.71 15.00 14.35
CA LYS A 427 2.58 16.47 14.51
C LYS A 427 3.92 17.19 14.36
N ALA A 428 5.01 16.59 14.87
CA ALA A 428 6.35 17.16 14.68
C ALA A 428 6.76 17.17 13.21
N VAL A 429 6.51 16.06 12.48
CA VAL A 429 6.77 15.97 11.05
C VAL A 429 5.87 16.94 10.27
N GLU A 430 4.59 17.07 10.64
CA GLU A 430 3.67 18.05 10.04
C GLU A 430 4.20 19.48 10.19
N ALA A 431 4.58 19.87 11.41
CA ALA A 431 5.13 21.21 11.67
C ALA A 431 6.38 21.51 10.83
N TYR A 432 7.28 20.51 10.70
CA TYR A 432 8.45 20.61 9.85
C TYR A 432 8.08 20.86 8.37
N LEU A 433 7.22 20.00 7.79
CA LEU A 433 6.83 20.13 6.38
C LEU A 433 6.04 21.40 6.09
N VAL A 434 5.25 21.90 7.06
CA VAL A 434 4.58 23.20 6.97
C VAL A 434 5.60 24.34 6.82
N GLU A 435 6.68 24.33 7.61
CA GLU A 435 7.73 25.33 7.51
C GLU A 435 8.50 25.23 6.18
N ILE A 436 8.77 24.02 5.69
CA ILE A 436 9.37 23.79 4.36
C ILE A 436 8.47 24.40 3.25
N ALA A 437 7.18 24.11 3.27
CA ALA A 437 6.23 24.57 2.25
C ALA A 437 6.02 26.09 2.25
N LYS A 438 6.03 26.74 3.43
CA LYS A 438 5.89 28.21 3.53
C LYS A 438 7.07 28.95 2.88
N ARG A 439 8.24 28.35 2.87
CA ARG A 439 9.49 28.99 2.42
C ARG A 439 9.81 28.76 0.96
N ASN A 440 9.20 27.78 0.36
CA ASN A 440 9.35 27.42 -1.04
C ASN A 440 8.06 27.71 -1.82
#